data_e4c4db620048ff6d5915a0ab5a9cc8c4
#
_entry.id   e4c4db620048ff6d5915a0ab5a9cc8c4
#
_cell.length_a   1.000
_cell.length_b   1.000
_cell.length_c   1.000
_cell.angle_alpha   90.00
_cell.angle_beta   90.00
_cell.angle_gamma   90.00
#
_symmetry.space_group_name_H-M   'P 1'
#
loop_
_entity.id
_entity.type
_entity.pdbx_description
1 polymer ?
#
loop_
_entity_poly.entity_id
_entity_poly.type
_entity_poly.pdbx_seq_one_letter_code
_entity_poly.pdbx_strand_id
1 'polypeptide(L)'
;FFQAEDGIRYRSPSRGLGDVYKRQVMKNKYKQNNYGLYNSAFEKDNCGFGLITQMDDTPSYWVIDTSIKALERLTHRGAVSDDGKTSDGCGLLIKKPDEFFRQIAVDMNVDLGSNYAFGCIFFSKNNLKKGKETIHFQLRKQGLDVKGWRDVPINKNVCGKDALSTLPIIKQVIVSAPDSMLESDFEKKLYIARIQTEKILADDESFYIPSLSSRVISYKGLIVSGHIRDFYLDLSDRNMKTSMCVFHQRFSTNTLPQWKLAQPFRYLAHNGEINTIQGNRNWYLARRNKLNIDSLPELNKLHPLISRKDSDSYTLDNILELLLAGDMGVFRAMRTLIPPAWQNNKNIDPNLKACYEYHSMHMEPWDGPAGIVLTDGRYAACALDRNGLRPARYVMTKDRHITLASEIGVYDYDQNDVLKKGRLAPGEMLAVDTEKGQLLLTNEIDHILKDRHPYLSWLNKYSIKAPELSLIHISEPTRRTPISYAVFCLK
;
A
#
# COMPACT_ATOMS: atom_id res chain seq x y z
N PHE A 1 42.51 -11.58 -2.99
CA PHE A 1 42.37 -10.28 -3.65
C PHE A 1 41.31 -10.42 -4.71
N PHE A 2 40.04 -10.10 -4.38
CA PHE A 2 39.00 -9.92 -5.36
C PHE A 2 38.84 -8.42 -5.59
N GLN A 3 39.16 -7.97 -6.81
CA GLN A 3 38.76 -6.66 -7.27
C GLN A 3 37.24 -6.67 -7.47
N ALA A 4 36.55 -5.73 -6.82
CA ALA A 4 35.13 -5.50 -7.04
C ALA A 4 34.93 -5.00 -8.47
N GLU A 5 34.16 -5.75 -9.26
CA GLU A 5 33.79 -5.37 -10.61
C GLU A 5 32.97 -4.09 -10.64
N ASP A 6 33.13 -3.31 -11.69
CA ASP A 6 32.53 -1.98 -11.93
C ASP A 6 30.97 -1.93 -11.89
N GLY A 7 30.30 -3.07 -11.73
CA GLY A 7 28.83 -3.16 -11.64
C GLY A 7 28.20 -2.64 -10.34
N ILE A 8 28.98 -2.32 -9.30
CA ILE A 8 28.47 -1.89 -7.99
C ILE A 8 28.31 -0.35 -7.91
N ARG A 9 28.71 0.40 -8.93
CA ARG A 9 28.74 1.87 -8.90
C ARG A 9 27.39 2.59 -9.11
N TYR A 10 26.32 1.90 -9.42
CA TYR A 10 24.97 2.50 -9.46
C TYR A 10 24.11 2.16 -8.23
N ARG A 11 24.67 2.38 -7.05
CA ARG A 11 23.81 2.66 -5.89
C ARG A 11 23.39 4.11 -6.01
N SER A 12 22.07 4.36 -6.09
CA SER A 12 21.54 5.66 -5.70
C SER A 12 22.24 6.06 -4.41
N PRO A 13 22.78 7.28 -4.28
CA PRO A 13 23.42 7.68 -3.05
C PRO A 13 22.39 7.47 -1.94
N SER A 14 22.60 6.43 -1.13
CA SER A 14 21.99 6.37 0.20
C SER A 14 22.25 7.72 0.81
N ARG A 15 21.26 8.32 1.46
CA ARG A 15 21.48 9.52 2.28
C ARG A 15 22.83 9.31 2.95
N GLY A 16 23.79 10.18 2.64
CA GLY A 16 25.16 9.95 3.02
C GLY A 16 25.22 9.61 4.51
N LEU A 17 26.12 8.71 4.91
CA LEU A 17 26.34 8.33 6.31
C LEU A 17 26.30 9.56 7.27
N GLY A 18 26.67 10.75 6.77
CA GLY A 18 26.54 12.01 7.48
C GLY A 18 25.11 12.41 7.86
N ASP A 19 24.11 12.07 7.06
CA ASP A 19 22.72 12.43 7.32
C ASP A 19 22.09 11.49 8.37
N VAL A 20 22.42 10.21 8.29
CA VAL A 20 22.07 9.21 9.33
C VAL A 20 22.77 9.56 10.64
N TYR A 21 24.03 9.97 10.58
CA TYR A 21 24.81 10.37 11.75
C TYR A 21 24.29 11.67 12.40
N LYS A 22 23.90 12.67 11.61
CA LYS A 22 23.28 13.90 12.11
C LYS A 22 21.95 13.62 12.82
N ARG A 23 21.12 12.71 12.29
CA ARG A 23 19.86 12.28 12.92
C ARG A 23 20.10 11.55 14.23
N GLN A 24 21.14 10.70 14.30
CA GLN A 24 21.52 10.02 15.54
C GLN A 24 22.06 11.00 16.59
N VAL A 25 22.81 12.03 16.19
CA VAL A 25 23.33 13.06 17.11
C VAL A 25 22.22 13.96 17.65
N MET A 26 21.16 14.24 16.86
CA MET A 26 19.99 14.96 17.38
C MET A 26 19.19 14.11 18.39
N LYS A 27 19.03 12.81 18.18
CA LYS A 27 18.43 11.90 19.20
C LYS A 27 19.18 11.95 20.52
N ASN A 28 20.51 12.14 20.49
CA ASN A 28 21.33 12.22 21.70
C ASN A 28 21.26 13.59 22.43
N LYS A 29 20.75 14.66 21.79
CA LYS A 29 20.57 15.97 22.45
C LYS A 29 19.33 16.01 23.36
N TYR A 30 18.32 15.19 23.13
CA TYR A 30 17.27 14.96 24.08
C TYR A 30 17.72 13.85 25.03
N LYS A 31 18.29 14.20 26.20
CA LYS A 31 18.48 13.23 27.31
C LYS A 31 17.13 12.66 27.66
N GLN A 32 16.76 11.55 27.00
CA GLN A 32 15.64 10.73 27.43
C GLN A 32 16.04 10.08 28.74
N ASN A 33 15.38 10.46 29.81
CA ASN A 33 15.50 9.76 31.06
C ASN A 33 14.98 8.33 30.84
N ASN A 34 15.84 7.34 31.04
CA ASN A 34 15.43 5.94 31.04
C ASN A 34 14.47 5.72 32.24
N TYR A 35 13.19 5.53 31.98
CA TYR A 35 12.21 5.19 33.01
C TYR A 35 11.88 3.70 32.91
N GLY A 36 12.03 2.97 34.01
CA GLY A 36 11.69 1.56 34.12
C GLY A 36 12.57 0.67 33.23
N LEU A 37 11.93 -0.21 32.46
CA LEU A 37 12.60 -1.17 31.55
C LEU A 37 12.90 -0.61 30.16
N TYR A 38 12.60 0.67 29.90
CA TYR A 38 12.89 1.31 28.62
C TYR A 38 14.38 1.62 28.51
N ASN A 39 14.98 1.21 27.41
CA ASN A 39 16.35 1.55 27.04
C ASN A 39 16.40 1.98 25.58
N SER A 40 16.75 3.24 25.35
CA SER A 40 16.85 3.83 24.01
C SER A 40 17.82 3.12 23.06
N ALA A 41 18.78 2.35 23.59
CA ALA A 41 19.69 1.54 22.80
C ALA A 41 19.00 0.38 22.07
N PHE A 42 17.79 -0.02 22.51
CA PHE A 42 16.96 -1.06 21.84
C PHE A 42 15.99 -0.47 20.84
N GLU A 43 15.86 0.85 20.73
CA GLU A 43 15.08 1.48 19.67
C GLU A 43 15.68 1.18 18.30
N LYS A 44 14.84 0.68 17.42
CA LYS A 44 15.20 0.43 16.01
C LYS A 44 14.38 1.36 15.13
N ASP A 45 15.04 1.95 14.14
CA ASP A 45 14.42 2.82 13.16
C ASP A 45 13.59 1.96 12.19
N ASN A 46 12.28 2.00 12.37
CA ASN A 46 11.30 1.30 11.54
C ASN A 46 10.05 2.18 11.38
N CYS A 47 9.36 2.04 10.25
CA CYS A 47 8.06 2.67 10.04
C CYS A 47 7.05 2.24 11.13
N GLY A 48 6.08 3.11 11.40
CA GLY A 48 4.89 2.78 12.16
C GLY A 48 3.68 2.67 11.23
N PHE A 49 2.80 1.69 11.45
CA PHE A 49 1.57 1.54 10.69
C PHE A 49 0.42 1.08 11.56
N GLY A 50 -0.79 1.31 11.06
CA GLY A 50 -1.97 0.73 11.65
C GLY A 50 -3.22 0.93 10.81
N LEU A 51 -4.29 0.32 11.29
CA LEU A 51 -5.64 0.52 10.80
C LEU A 51 -6.63 0.56 11.97
N ILE A 52 -7.68 1.36 11.80
CA ILE A 52 -8.85 1.37 12.69
C ILE A 52 -10.08 1.19 11.81
N THR A 53 -10.95 0.28 12.20
CA THR A 53 -12.21 0.04 11.47
C THR A 53 -13.35 -0.28 12.43
N GLN A 54 -14.54 0.20 12.08
CA GLN A 54 -15.80 -0.22 12.66
C GLN A 54 -16.36 -1.37 11.82
N MET A 55 -16.63 -2.50 12.45
CA MET A 55 -16.94 -3.76 11.75
C MET A 55 -18.24 -3.72 10.95
N ASP A 56 -19.25 -2.99 11.41
CA ASP A 56 -20.58 -2.92 10.80
C ASP A 56 -20.72 -1.79 9.77
N ASP A 57 -19.58 -1.28 9.29
CA ASP A 57 -19.48 -0.20 8.31
C ASP A 57 -20.16 1.13 8.73
N THR A 58 -20.40 1.33 10.01
CA THR A 58 -21.01 2.56 10.51
C THR A 58 -19.97 3.69 10.53
N PRO A 59 -20.12 4.72 9.69
CA PRO A 59 -19.15 5.79 9.62
C PRO A 59 -19.25 6.71 10.84
N SER A 60 -18.09 7.08 11.39
CA SER A 60 -17.99 8.01 12.51
C SER A 60 -16.76 8.91 12.40
N TYR A 61 -16.86 10.11 12.98
CA TYR A 61 -15.69 10.99 13.13
C TYR A 61 -14.68 10.40 14.13
N TRP A 62 -15.13 9.55 15.05
CA TRP A 62 -14.28 8.88 16.03
C TRP A 62 -13.17 8.08 15.34
N VAL A 63 -13.47 7.39 14.24
CA VAL A 63 -12.46 6.61 13.47
C VAL A 63 -11.36 7.53 12.95
N ILE A 64 -11.69 8.70 12.39
CA ILE A 64 -10.71 9.69 11.93
C ILE A 64 -9.89 10.23 13.11
N ASP A 65 -10.57 10.71 14.14
CA ASP A 65 -9.94 11.33 15.30
C ASP A 65 -8.98 10.37 16.02
N THR A 66 -9.42 9.13 16.20
CA THR A 66 -8.62 8.08 16.83
C THR A 66 -7.44 7.66 15.96
N SER A 67 -7.63 7.56 14.64
CA SER A 67 -6.54 7.24 13.71
C SER A 67 -5.47 8.30 13.67
N ILE A 68 -5.85 9.58 13.71
CA ILE A 68 -4.90 10.70 13.78
C ILE A 68 -4.13 10.65 15.12
N LYS A 69 -4.82 10.47 16.25
CA LYS A 69 -4.17 10.31 17.55
C LYS A 69 -3.22 9.11 17.61
N ALA A 70 -3.61 8.00 17.00
CA ALA A 70 -2.75 6.82 16.88
C ALA A 70 -1.51 7.12 16.04
N LEU A 71 -1.68 7.82 14.92
CA LEU A 71 -0.58 8.24 14.06
C LEU A 71 0.36 9.24 14.76
N GLU A 72 -0.17 10.17 15.54
CA GLU A 72 0.61 11.10 16.38
C GLU A 72 1.49 10.35 17.37
N ARG A 73 0.98 9.28 17.99
CA ARG A 73 1.76 8.43 18.91
C ARG A 73 2.86 7.65 18.22
N LEU A 74 2.80 7.50 16.90
CA LEU A 74 3.85 6.88 16.09
C LEU A 74 4.93 7.85 15.61
N THR A 75 4.93 9.11 16.05
CA THR A 75 5.92 10.14 15.63
C THR A 75 7.36 9.68 15.83
N HIS A 76 7.65 8.92 16.90
CA HIS A 76 8.97 8.34 17.18
C HIS A 76 9.43 7.33 16.11
N ARG A 77 8.51 6.82 15.28
CA ARG A 77 8.78 5.94 14.13
C ARG A 77 9.10 6.71 12.85
N GLY A 78 8.98 8.01 12.85
CA GLY A 78 9.30 8.88 11.72
C GLY A 78 10.68 9.50 11.81
N ALA A 79 11.30 9.75 10.67
CA ALA A 79 12.45 10.61 10.63
C ALA A 79 12.00 12.07 10.38
N VAL A 80 12.67 13.00 11.04
CA VAL A 80 12.42 14.43 10.90
C VAL A 80 13.71 15.09 10.43
N SER A 81 13.61 15.99 9.44
CA SER A 81 14.74 16.79 8.93
C SER A 81 15.29 17.75 9.99
N ASP A 82 16.40 18.40 9.69
CA ASP A 82 17.05 19.39 10.55
C ASP A 82 16.19 20.64 10.78
N ASP A 83 15.21 20.91 9.91
CA ASP A 83 14.24 22.01 10.08
C ASP A 83 13.18 21.71 11.18
N GLY A 84 13.17 20.51 11.75
CA GLY A 84 12.30 20.09 12.84
C GLY A 84 10.82 19.89 12.45
N LYS A 85 10.42 20.11 11.19
CA LYS A 85 9.04 20.09 10.71
C LYS A 85 8.81 19.24 9.48
N THR A 86 9.83 19.03 8.65
CA THR A 86 9.77 18.12 7.50
C THR A 86 10.00 16.70 7.96
N SER A 87 9.15 15.76 7.58
CA SER A 87 9.33 14.34 7.88
C SER A 87 9.51 13.50 6.61
N ASP A 88 9.85 12.22 6.77
CA ASP A 88 9.89 11.26 5.68
C ASP A 88 8.51 10.97 5.08
N GLY A 89 7.47 11.41 5.75
CA GLY A 89 6.10 11.37 5.32
C GLY A 89 5.19 10.56 6.24
N CYS A 90 3.96 11.01 6.31
CA CYS A 90 2.87 10.30 6.96
C CYS A 90 1.58 10.45 6.16
N GLY A 91 0.56 9.69 6.51
CA GLY A 91 -0.73 9.82 5.85
C GLY A 91 -1.80 8.88 6.37
N LEU A 92 -2.98 9.11 5.82
CA LEU A 92 -4.22 8.39 6.05
C LEU A 92 -4.79 7.94 4.71
N LEU A 93 -5.28 6.70 4.63
CA LEU A 93 -6.15 6.20 3.57
C LEU A 93 -7.47 5.82 4.24
N ILE A 94 -8.53 6.51 3.88
CA ILE A 94 -9.84 6.37 4.53
C ILE A 94 -10.88 5.89 3.54
N LYS A 95 -11.86 5.13 4.00
CA LYS A 95 -13.07 4.90 3.22
C LYS A 95 -13.75 6.23 2.97
N LYS A 96 -14.22 6.46 1.75
CA LYS A 96 -14.78 7.73 1.29
C LYS A 96 -15.84 8.25 2.27
N PRO A 97 -15.66 9.43 2.90
CA PRO A 97 -16.64 10.04 3.78
C PRO A 97 -17.77 10.65 2.94
N ASP A 98 -18.83 9.86 2.73
CA ASP A 98 -19.91 10.20 1.80
C ASP A 98 -20.64 11.48 2.18
N GLU A 99 -20.99 11.64 3.46
CA GLU A 99 -21.69 12.81 3.98
C GLU A 99 -20.89 14.11 3.73
N PHE A 100 -19.59 14.07 4.02
CA PHE A 100 -18.69 15.20 3.82
C PHE A 100 -18.59 15.61 2.34
N PHE A 101 -18.41 14.64 1.44
CA PHE A 101 -18.25 14.94 0.02
C PHE A 101 -19.56 15.34 -0.65
N ARG A 102 -20.69 14.83 -0.20
CA ARG A 102 -22.01 15.32 -0.67
C ARG A 102 -22.24 16.76 -0.24
N GLN A 103 -21.86 17.14 0.98
CA GLN A 103 -21.96 18.53 1.42
C GLN A 103 -21.07 19.44 0.55
N ILE A 104 -19.82 19.03 0.28
CA ILE A 104 -18.93 19.78 -0.63
C ILE A 104 -19.56 19.96 -2.01
N ALA A 105 -20.18 18.93 -2.55
CA ALA A 105 -20.82 19.01 -3.86
C ALA A 105 -22.01 20.00 -3.86
N VAL A 106 -22.80 20.00 -2.79
CA VAL A 106 -23.88 20.99 -2.60
C VAL A 106 -23.30 22.41 -2.56
N ASP A 107 -22.24 22.64 -1.78
CA ASP A 107 -21.59 23.94 -1.65
C ASP A 107 -21.00 24.44 -2.98
N MET A 108 -20.60 23.50 -3.84
CA MET A 108 -20.08 23.78 -5.19
C MET A 108 -21.18 23.83 -6.26
N ASN A 109 -22.44 23.60 -5.90
CA ASN A 109 -23.56 23.47 -6.82
C ASN A 109 -23.34 22.39 -7.90
N VAL A 110 -22.83 21.21 -7.46
CA VAL A 110 -22.54 20.05 -8.31
C VAL A 110 -23.48 18.92 -7.96
N ASP A 111 -24.15 18.38 -8.98
CA ASP A 111 -24.93 17.15 -8.84
C ASP A 111 -24.03 15.92 -9.04
N LEU A 112 -23.94 15.07 -8.01
CA LEU A 112 -23.08 13.88 -8.01
C LEU A 112 -23.73 12.63 -8.59
N GLY A 113 -25.06 12.53 -8.54
CA GLY A 113 -25.75 11.26 -8.77
C GLY A 113 -25.47 10.21 -7.68
N SER A 114 -25.75 8.94 -7.96
CA SER A 114 -25.47 7.82 -7.05
C SER A 114 -24.02 7.33 -7.15
N ASN A 115 -23.49 7.27 -8.38
CA ASN A 115 -22.15 6.80 -8.67
C ASN A 115 -21.16 7.96 -8.84
N TYR A 116 -20.37 8.22 -7.80
CA TYR A 116 -19.35 9.26 -7.83
C TYR A 116 -18.06 8.89 -7.13
N ALA A 117 -16.98 9.51 -7.56
CA ALA A 117 -15.64 9.36 -7.01
C ALA A 117 -14.99 10.72 -6.73
N PHE A 118 -14.09 10.74 -5.76
CA PHE A 118 -13.18 11.84 -5.53
C PHE A 118 -11.75 11.38 -5.77
N GLY A 119 -10.98 12.17 -6.52
CA GLY A 119 -9.55 11.94 -6.73
C GLY A 119 -8.73 13.00 -6.04
N CYS A 120 -7.76 12.61 -5.21
CA CYS A 120 -6.73 13.52 -4.73
C CYS A 120 -5.57 13.53 -5.74
N ILE A 121 -5.12 14.73 -6.13
CA ILE A 121 -4.13 14.89 -7.19
C ILE A 121 -3.09 15.92 -6.78
N PHE A 122 -1.83 15.53 -6.92
CA PHE A 122 -0.66 16.39 -6.74
C PHE A 122 -0.20 16.88 -8.10
N PHE A 123 -0.18 18.19 -8.29
CA PHE A 123 0.30 18.83 -9.52
C PHE A 123 1.61 19.57 -9.28
N SER A 124 2.49 19.57 -10.26
CA SER A 124 3.57 20.56 -10.31
C SER A 124 3.01 21.95 -10.64
N LYS A 125 3.70 22.97 -10.18
CA LYS A 125 3.31 24.37 -10.43
C LYS A 125 3.24 24.68 -11.94
N ASN A 126 4.10 24.06 -12.73
CA ASN A 126 4.24 24.38 -14.15
C ASN A 126 3.24 23.63 -15.06
N ASN A 127 2.68 22.49 -14.59
CA ASN A 127 1.85 21.61 -15.41
C ASN A 127 0.39 21.50 -14.95
N LEU A 128 -0.10 22.40 -14.11
CA LEU A 128 -1.46 22.33 -13.57
C LEU A 128 -2.52 22.26 -14.67
N LYS A 129 -2.43 23.14 -15.70
CA LYS A 129 -3.39 23.18 -16.81
C LYS A 129 -3.34 21.91 -17.62
N LYS A 130 -2.15 21.52 -18.08
CA LYS A 130 -1.92 20.29 -18.86
C LYS A 130 -2.37 19.05 -18.10
N GLY A 131 -2.08 18.98 -16.79
CA GLY A 131 -2.49 17.87 -15.94
C GLY A 131 -4.01 17.73 -15.85
N LYS A 132 -4.72 18.85 -15.61
CA LYS A 132 -6.19 18.85 -15.59
C LYS A 132 -6.78 18.42 -16.93
N GLU A 133 -6.31 18.98 -18.03
CA GLU A 133 -6.78 18.66 -19.37
C GLU A 133 -6.55 17.17 -19.69
N THR A 134 -5.39 16.63 -19.32
CA THR A 134 -5.08 15.21 -19.53
C THR A 134 -6.01 14.29 -18.74
N ILE A 135 -6.25 14.59 -17.45
CA ILE A 135 -7.18 13.82 -16.62
C ILE A 135 -8.61 13.90 -17.20
N HIS A 136 -9.10 15.09 -17.57
CA HIS A 136 -10.41 15.24 -18.17
C HIS A 136 -10.54 14.40 -19.44
N PHE A 137 -9.54 14.43 -20.31
CA PHE A 137 -9.53 13.64 -21.54
C PHE A 137 -9.60 12.14 -21.26
N GLN A 138 -8.76 11.65 -20.31
CA GLN A 138 -8.71 10.22 -20.01
C GLN A 138 -9.98 9.72 -19.32
N LEU A 139 -10.56 10.50 -18.41
CA LEU A 139 -11.83 10.15 -17.76
C LEU A 139 -12.98 10.10 -18.79
N ARG A 140 -13.10 11.11 -19.65
CA ARG A 140 -14.12 11.12 -20.71
C ARG A 140 -13.96 9.96 -21.68
N LYS A 141 -12.72 9.57 -22.02
CA LYS A 141 -12.45 8.41 -22.84
C LYS A 141 -12.97 7.10 -22.23
N GLN A 142 -13.07 7.05 -20.90
CA GLN A 142 -13.66 5.93 -20.18
C GLN A 142 -15.20 6.08 -19.99
N GLY A 143 -15.82 7.13 -20.56
CA GLY A 143 -17.25 7.39 -20.38
C GLY A 143 -17.59 7.92 -18.99
N LEU A 144 -16.64 8.57 -18.32
CA LEU A 144 -16.80 9.20 -17.01
C LEU A 144 -16.85 10.72 -17.15
N ASP A 145 -17.66 11.36 -16.32
CA ASP A 145 -17.87 12.81 -16.36
C ASP A 145 -17.15 13.50 -15.20
N VAL A 146 -16.38 14.57 -15.53
CA VAL A 146 -15.74 15.41 -14.54
C VAL A 146 -16.68 16.53 -14.15
N LYS A 147 -17.24 16.47 -12.95
CA LYS A 147 -18.21 17.41 -12.41
C LYS A 147 -17.58 18.70 -11.88
N GLY A 148 -16.35 18.63 -11.40
CA GLY A 148 -15.70 19.79 -10.83
C GLY A 148 -14.31 19.56 -10.27
N TRP A 149 -13.70 20.64 -9.80
CA TRP A 149 -12.40 20.66 -9.15
C TRP A 149 -12.48 21.48 -7.87
N ARG A 150 -11.93 20.94 -6.81
CA ARG A 150 -11.82 21.58 -5.52
C ARG A 150 -10.34 21.82 -5.16
N ASP A 151 -10.03 22.97 -4.60
CA ASP A 151 -8.79 23.18 -3.87
C ASP A 151 -8.90 22.53 -2.50
N VAL A 152 -7.95 21.68 -2.16
CA VAL A 152 -7.90 21.10 -0.80
C VAL A 152 -7.42 22.19 0.15
N PRO A 153 -8.18 22.54 1.20
CA PRO A 153 -7.77 23.57 2.15
C PRO A 153 -6.59 23.05 2.99
N ILE A 154 -5.43 23.69 2.82
CA ILE A 154 -4.19 23.33 3.52
C ILE A 154 -3.57 24.52 4.24
N ASN A 155 -3.02 24.26 5.43
CA ASN A 155 -2.23 25.23 6.17
C ASN A 155 -0.73 24.96 5.95
N LYS A 156 -0.09 25.79 5.14
CA LYS A 156 1.33 25.65 4.79
C LYS A 156 2.27 26.00 5.94
N ASN A 157 1.81 26.72 6.97
CA ASN A 157 2.65 27.21 8.07
C ASN A 157 3.17 26.06 8.97
N VAL A 158 2.52 24.90 8.93
CA VAL A 158 2.94 23.73 9.71
C VAL A 158 4.00 22.89 8.99
N CYS A 159 4.26 23.17 7.71
CA CYS A 159 5.31 22.49 6.95
C CYS A 159 6.69 23.06 7.26
N GLY A 160 7.69 22.17 7.23
CA GLY A 160 9.08 22.57 7.25
C GLY A 160 9.55 23.12 5.90
N LYS A 161 10.71 23.74 5.91
CA LYS A 161 11.30 24.41 4.74
C LYS A 161 11.50 23.46 3.56
N ASP A 162 11.97 22.24 3.84
CA ASP A 162 12.24 21.25 2.79
C ASP A 162 10.93 20.72 2.19
N ALA A 163 9.91 20.45 3.02
CA ALA A 163 8.59 20.07 2.57
C ALA A 163 7.93 21.16 1.71
N LEU A 164 8.06 22.44 2.10
CA LEU A 164 7.52 23.58 1.35
C LEU A 164 8.18 23.75 -0.02
N SER A 165 9.49 23.51 -0.13
CA SER A 165 10.22 23.63 -1.40
C SER A 165 9.69 22.71 -2.49
N THR A 166 9.19 21.53 -2.07
CA THR A 166 8.67 20.48 -2.95
C THR A 166 7.14 20.30 -2.88
N LEU A 167 6.45 21.20 -2.16
CA LEU A 167 5.00 21.11 -1.98
C LEU A 167 4.26 21.19 -3.31
N PRO A 168 3.50 20.15 -3.68
CA PRO A 168 2.67 20.17 -4.87
C PRO A 168 1.43 21.06 -4.69
N ILE A 169 0.80 21.41 -5.79
CA ILE A 169 -0.56 21.95 -5.77
C ILE A 169 -1.51 20.78 -5.56
N ILE A 170 -2.21 20.74 -4.43
CA ILE A 170 -3.12 19.66 -4.05
C ILE A 170 -4.55 20.05 -4.42
N LYS A 171 -5.14 19.26 -5.33
CA LYS A 171 -6.54 19.44 -5.73
C LYS A 171 -7.30 18.11 -5.65
N GLN A 172 -8.62 18.26 -5.55
CA GLN A 172 -9.53 17.13 -5.70
C GLN A 172 -10.35 17.29 -6.98
N VAL A 173 -10.47 16.20 -7.74
CA VAL A 173 -11.37 16.07 -8.88
C VAL A 173 -12.62 15.33 -8.46
N ILE A 174 -13.78 15.82 -8.92
CA ILE A 174 -15.08 15.19 -8.74
C ILE A 174 -15.46 14.51 -10.04
N VAL A 175 -15.71 13.20 -9.97
CA VAL A 175 -16.02 12.37 -11.12
C VAL A 175 -17.33 11.65 -10.88
N SER A 176 -18.21 11.61 -11.87
CA SER A 176 -19.41 10.78 -11.82
C SER A 176 -19.43 9.75 -12.94
N ALA A 177 -20.15 8.68 -12.69
CA ALA A 177 -20.45 7.65 -13.66
C ALA A 177 -21.97 7.52 -13.81
N PRO A 178 -22.49 6.94 -14.93
CA PRO A 178 -23.90 6.59 -15.06
C PRO A 178 -24.38 5.72 -13.89
N ASP A 179 -25.58 5.96 -13.40
CA ASP A 179 -26.18 5.20 -12.27
C ASP A 179 -26.30 3.70 -12.57
N SER A 180 -26.42 3.32 -13.85
CA SER A 180 -26.44 1.92 -14.28
C SER A 180 -25.09 1.21 -14.28
N MET A 181 -23.98 1.94 -14.06
CA MET A 181 -22.65 1.36 -14.06
C MET A 181 -22.39 0.67 -12.73
N LEU A 182 -21.90 -0.59 -12.80
CA LEU A 182 -21.46 -1.29 -11.59
C LEU A 182 -20.26 -0.59 -10.97
N GLU A 183 -20.20 -0.57 -9.64
CA GLU A 183 -19.08 0.05 -8.90
C GLU A 183 -17.73 -0.56 -9.30
N SER A 184 -17.66 -1.90 -9.51
CA SER A 184 -16.46 -2.58 -9.99
C SER A 184 -15.98 -2.08 -11.35
N ASP A 185 -16.89 -1.80 -12.26
CA ASP A 185 -16.54 -1.27 -13.59
C ASP A 185 -16.15 0.19 -13.51
N PHE A 186 -16.78 0.95 -12.61
CA PHE A 186 -16.38 2.31 -12.32
C PHE A 186 -14.94 2.39 -11.81
N GLU A 187 -14.57 1.58 -10.80
CA GLU A 187 -13.20 1.50 -10.29
C GLU A 187 -12.18 1.13 -11.38
N LYS A 188 -12.49 0.15 -12.25
CA LYS A 188 -11.62 -0.22 -13.38
C LYS A 188 -11.41 0.95 -14.35
N LYS A 189 -12.46 1.70 -14.67
CA LYS A 189 -12.38 2.87 -15.56
C LYS A 189 -11.57 4.00 -14.93
N LEU A 190 -11.73 4.24 -13.62
CA LEU A 190 -10.91 5.18 -12.87
C LEU A 190 -9.42 4.76 -12.88
N TYR A 191 -9.15 3.48 -12.65
CA TYR A 191 -7.80 2.91 -12.75
C TYR A 191 -7.17 3.13 -14.13
N ILE A 192 -7.88 2.81 -15.22
CA ILE A 192 -7.40 3.00 -16.59
C ILE A 192 -7.10 4.47 -16.87
N ALA A 193 -8.02 5.37 -16.52
CA ALA A 193 -7.87 6.80 -16.73
C ALA A 193 -6.66 7.36 -15.96
N ARG A 194 -6.45 6.90 -14.73
CA ARG A 194 -5.30 7.28 -13.91
C ARG A 194 -3.98 6.82 -14.53
N ILE A 195 -3.85 5.54 -14.87
CA ILE A 195 -2.63 4.97 -15.45
C ILE A 195 -2.27 5.71 -16.76
N GLN A 196 -3.25 5.95 -17.63
CA GLN A 196 -3.01 6.69 -18.88
C GLN A 196 -2.58 8.13 -18.61
N THR A 197 -3.16 8.77 -17.61
CA THR A 197 -2.77 10.13 -17.23
C THR A 197 -1.34 10.18 -16.70
N GLU A 198 -0.99 9.30 -15.74
CA GLU A 198 0.36 9.22 -15.17
C GLU A 198 1.41 8.85 -16.24
N LYS A 199 1.04 8.02 -17.22
CA LYS A 199 1.91 7.69 -18.37
C LYS A 199 2.18 8.89 -19.26
N ILE A 200 1.17 9.69 -19.60
CA ILE A 200 1.31 10.89 -20.44
C ILE A 200 2.13 11.98 -19.73
N LEU A 201 2.02 12.05 -18.41
CA LEU A 201 2.72 13.03 -17.59
C LEU A 201 3.97 12.46 -16.89
N ALA A 202 4.52 11.35 -17.38
CA ALA A 202 5.64 10.64 -16.74
C ALA A 202 6.93 11.47 -16.62
N ASP A 203 7.10 12.50 -17.46
CA ASP A 203 8.23 13.43 -17.39
C ASP A 203 8.10 14.46 -16.25
N ASP A 204 6.92 14.59 -15.63
CA ASP A 204 6.68 15.45 -14.49
C ASP A 204 6.76 14.64 -13.19
N GLU A 205 7.94 14.59 -12.59
CA GLU A 205 8.19 13.82 -11.35
C GLU A 205 7.35 14.29 -10.14
N SER A 206 6.81 15.49 -10.18
CA SER A 206 5.96 16.06 -9.13
C SER A 206 4.48 15.72 -9.34
N PHE A 207 4.10 15.26 -10.54
CA PHE A 207 2.74 14.83 -10.82
C PHE A 207 2.49 13.43 -10.21
N TYR A 208 1.42 13.33 -9.44
CA TYR A 208 1.02 12.07 -8.85
C TYR A 208 -0.46 12.08 -8.46
N ILE A 209 -1.12 10.94 -8.58
CA ILE A 209 -2.50 10.73 -8.15
C ILE A 209 -2.52 9.82 -6.92
N PRO A 210 -2.53 10.38 -5.69
CA PRO A 210 -2.59 9.62 -4.44
C PRO A 210 -3.79 8.69 -4.34
N SER A 211 -4.95 9.15 -4.82
CA SER A 211 -6.18 8.34 -4.91
C SER A 211 -7.07 8.87 -6.02
N LEU A 212 -7.78 7.96 -6.68
CA LEU A 212 -8.88 8.25 -7.61
C LEU A 212 -9.83 7.05 -7.55
N SER A 213 -10.83 7.12 -6.68
CA SER A 213 -11.67 5.97 -6.35
C SER A 213 -13.04 6.41 -5.88
N SER A 214 -14.04 5.57 -6.10
CA SER A 214 -15.39 5.72 -5.52
C SER A 214 -15.45 5.25 -4.06
N ARG A 215 -14.41 4.53 -3.58
CA ARG A 215 -14.40 3.82 -2.30
C ARG A 215 -13.51 4.47 -1.25
N VAL A 216 -12.34 4.96 -1.63
CA VAL A 216 -11.32 5.44 -0.69
C VAL A 216 -10.72 6.77 -1.13
N ILE A 217 -10.16 7.50 -0.16
CA ILE A 217 -9.41 8.73 -0.41
C ILE A 217 -8.18 8.82 0.49
N SER A 218 -7.10 9.39 -0.03
CA SER A 218 -5.81 9.52 0.66
C SER A 218 -5.51 10.97 1.03
N TYR A 219 -5.06 11.18 2.27
CA TYR A 219 -4.48 12.42 2.79
C TYR A 219 -3.07 12.13 3.28
N LYS A 220 -2.04 12.62 2.59
CA LYS A 220 -0.65 12.30 2.90
C LYS A 220 0.33 13.40 2.50
N GLY A 221 1.52 13.39 3.11
CA GLY A 221 2.54 14.38 2.78
C GLY A 221 3.83 14.24 3.58
N LEU A 222 4.78 15.12 3.30
CA LEU A 222 6.05 15.22 4.02
C LEU A 222 5.91 16.04 5.32
N ILE A 223 4.94 15.65 6.14
CA ILE A 223 4.50 16.34 7.34
C ILE A 223 4.82 15.45 8.53
N VAL A 224 5.19 16.05 9.65
CA VAL A 224 5.25 15.34 10.93
C VAL A 224 3.83 14.90 11.29
N SER A 225 3.68 13.66 11.75
CA SER A 225 2.36 13.06 12.02
C SER A 225 1.48 13.88 12.98
N GLY A 226 2.06 14.54 13.98
CA GLY A 226 1.35 15.43 14.88
C GLY A 226 0.72 16.66 14.21
N HIS A 227 1.07 16.96 12.96
CA HIS A 227 0.57 18.12 12.23
C HIS A 227 -0.32 17.76 11.03
N ILE A 228 -0.67 16.50 10.81
CA ILE A 228 -1.46 16.10 9.64
C ILE A 228 -2.85 16.75 9.63
N ARG A 229 -3.48 16.88 10.81
CA ARG A 229 -4.77 17.54 10.99
C ARG A 229 -4.67 19.06 10.76
N ASP A 230 -3.61 19.66 11.27
CA ASP A 230 -3.36 21.08 11.12
C ASP A 230 -3.04 21.46 9.67
N PHE A 231 -2.42 20.53 8.93
CA PHE A 231 -2.11 20.72 7.52
C PHE A 231 -3.34 20.56 6.63
N TYR A 232 -4.08 19.45 6.77
CA TYR A 232 -5.30 19.19 6.01
C TYR A 232 -6.52 19.62 6.83
N LEU A 233 -7.04 20.82 6.60
CA LEU A 233 -8.13 21.40 7.39
C LEU A 233 -9.42 20.58 7.31
N ASP A 234 -9.64 19.84 6.20
CA ASP A 234 -10.73 18.89 6.05
C ASP A 234 -10.81 17.88 7.21
N LEU A 235 -9.67 17.44 7.73
CA LEU A 235 -9.62 16.44 8.80
C LEU A 235 -10.15 16.93 10.16
N SER A 236 -10.43 18.22 10.28
CA SER A 236 -11.06 18.85 11.45
C SER A 236 -12.59 18.94 11.33
N ASP A 237 -13.14 18.71 10.14
CA ASP A 237 -14.59 18.76 9.91
C ASP A 237 -15.27 17.54 10.56
N ARG A 238 -16.32 17.77 11.35
CA ARG A 238 -17.09 16.71 12.04
C ARG A 238 -17.91 15.83 11.10
N ASN A 239 -18.18 16.29 9.87
CA ASN A 239 -18.83 15.51 8.82
C ASN A 239 -17.86 14.58 8.08
N MET A 240 -16.56 14.70 8.34
CA MET A 240 -15.53 13.76 7.85
C MET A 240 -15.65 12.42 8.57
N LYS A 241 -16.76 11.71 8.35
CA LYS A 241 -17.07 10.42 8.97
C LYS A 241 -16.65 9.27 8.07
N THR A 242 -15.95 8.30 8.64
CA THR A 242 -15.55 7.07 7.94
C THR A 242 -15.71 5.85 8.85
N SER A 243 -15.83 4.67 8.26
CA SER A 243 -15.86 3.40 8.99
C SER A 243 -14.49 2.73 9.06
N MET A 244 -13.52 3.16 8.25
CA MET A 244 -12.16 2.61 8.28
C MET A 244 -11.10 3.62 7.87
N CYS A 245 -9.93 3.48 8.50
CA CYS A 245 -8.75 4.28 8.24
C CYS A 245 -7.49 3.44 8.35
N VAL A 246 -6.68 3.42 7.31
CA VAL A 246 -5.30 2.93 7.32
C VAL A 246 -4.38 4.13 7.51
N PHE A 247 -3.39 4.03 8.39
CA PHE A 247 -2.45 5.10 8.66
C PHE A 247 -1.01 4.61 8.72
N HIS A 248 -0.08 5.51 8.41
CA HIS A 248 1.33 5.16 8.33
C HIS A 248 2.22 6.35 8.66
N GLN A 249 3.25 6.08 9.48
CA GLN A 249 4.40 6.96 9.71
C GLN A 249 5.63 6.37 9.05
N ARG A 250 6.19 7.09 8.10
CA ARG A 250 7.30 6.60 7.30
C ARG A 250 8.65 6.90 7.95
N PHE A 251 9.52 5.90 7.95
CA PHE A 251 10.95 6.06 8.10
C PHE A 251 11.65 5.57 6.82
N SER A 252 12.30 6.47 6.10
CA SER A 252 12.96 6.14 4.84
C SER A 252 14.44 5.90 5.02
N THR A 253 14.92 4.70 4.69
CA THR A 253 16.33 4.34 4.73
C THR A 253 17.00 4.40 3.35
N ASN A 254 16.27 4.01 2.30
CA ASN A 254 16.83 3.73 0.97
C ASN A 254 16.39 4.70 -0.13
N THR A 255 15.42 5.58 0.13
CA THR A 255 14.90 6.53 -0.86
C THR A 255 14.75 7.93 -0.28
N LEU A 256 15.03 8.96 -1.08
CA LEU A 256 14.78 10.34 -0.67
C LEU A 256 13.28 10.56 -0.41
N PRO A 257 12.92 11.31 0.64
CA PRO A 257 11.53 11.68 0.88
C PRO A 257 10.96 12.47 -0.30
N GLN A 258 9.80 12.05 -0.76
CA GLN A 258 9.01 12.74 -1.77
C GLN A 258 7.54 12.67 -1.37
N TRP A 259 6.74 13.69 -1.72
CA TRP A 259 5.31 13.75 -1.42
C TRP A 259 4.56 12.50 -1.89
N LYS A 260 4.88 12.00 -3.09
CA LYS A 260 4.28 10.79 -3.67
C LYS A 260 4.62 9.51 -2.90
N LEU A 261 5.80 9.47 -2.23
CA LEU A 261 6.30 8.29 -1.52
C LEU A 261 5.88 8.23 -0.06
N ALA A 262 5.23 9.28 0.48
CA ALA A 262 4.52 9.15 1.75
C ALA A 262 3.46 8.05 1.65
N GLN A 263 3.28 7.29 2.73
CA GLN A 263 2.30 6.22 2.80
C GLN A 263 1.13 6.62 3.70
N PRO A 264 -0.07 6.00 3.53
CA PRO A 264 -0.41 4.89 2.64
C PRO A 264 -0.37 5.26 1.15
N PHE A 265 -0.21 4.23 0.31
CA PHE A 265 -0.43 4.35 -1.12
C PHE A 265 -1.93 4.23 -1.45
N ARG A 266 -2.31 3.68 -2.62
CA ARG A 266 -3.72 3.64 -3.06
C ARG A 266 -4.54 2.58 -2.34
N TYR A 267 -3.88 1.48 -1.95
CA TYR A 267 -4.50 0.37 -1.24
C TYR A 267 -3.80 0.02 0.06
N LEU A 268 -2.47 0.14 0.12
CA LEU A 268 -1.69 -0.40 1.22
C LEU A 268 -0.72 0.60 1.87
N ALA A 269 -0.35 0.26 3.10
CA ALA A 269 0.85 0.76 3.77
C ALA A 269 1.73 -0.42 4.18
N HIS A 270 3.04 -0.26 4.00
CA HIS A 270 4.03 -1.30 4.19
C HIS A 270 5.11 -0.85 5.18
N ASN A 271 5.32 -1.66 6.20
CA ASN A 271 6.46 -1.57 7.10
C ASN A 271 7.40 -2.73 6.83
N GLY A 272 8.55 -2.45 6.26
CA GLY A 272 9.54 -3.44 5.93
C GLY A 272 10.32 -3.12 4.67
N GLU A 273 10.81 -4.16 4.03
CA GLU A 273 11.58 -4.07 2.79
C GLU A 273 11.37 -5.34 1.96
N ILE A 274 10.96 -5.18 0.71
CA ILE A 274 10.86 -6.31 -0.23
C ILE A 274 12.25 -6.56 -0.81
N ASN A 275 12.96 -7.54 -0.25
CA ASN A 275 14.34 -7.84 -0.62
C ASN A 275 14.46 -8.34 -2.07
N THR A 276 13.40 -8.97 -2.60
CA THR A 276 13.36 -9.50 -3.96
C THR A 276 12.91 -8.49 -5.01
N ILE A 277 12.72 -7.23 -4.65
CA ILE A 277 12.09 -6.20 -5.51
C ILE A 277 12.69 -6.11 -6.92
N GLN A 278 14.02 -6.21 -7.05
CA GLN A 278 14.65 -6.14 -8.37
C GLN A 278 14.27 -7.34 -9.23
N GLY A 279 14.25 -8.54 -8.65
CA GLY A 279 13.78 -9.77 -9.29
C GLY A 279 12.32 -9.66 -9.70
N ASN A 280 11.44 -9.18 -8.81
CA ASN A 280 10.02 -9.02 -9.07
C ASN A 280 9.77 -8.04 -10.23
N ARG A 281 10.48 -6.90 -10.27
CA ARG A 281 10.43 -5.95 -11.39
C ARG A 281 10.87 -6.57 -12.72
N ASN A 282 11.93 -7.37 -12.71
CA ASN A 282 12.43 -8.06 -13.90
C ASN A 282 11.44 -9.14 -14.37
N TRP A 283 10.85 -9.89 -13.47
CA TRP A 283 9.81 -10.87 -13.81
C TRP A 283 8.56 -10.22 -14.40
N TYR A 284 8.13 -9.08 -13.84
CA TYR A 284 7.05 -8.31 -14.43
C TYR A 284 7.37 -7.90 -15.87
N LEU A 285 8.58 -7.39 -16.14
CA LEU A 285 9.01 -7.02 -17.50
C LEU A 285 9.02 -8.20 -18.46
N ALA A 286 9.47 -9.38 -18.00
CA ALA A 286 9.49 -10.60 -18.81
C ALA A 286 8.07 -11.05 -19.18
N ARG A 287 7.10 -10.89 -18.25
CA ARG A 287 5.71 -11.31 -18.45
C ARG A 287 4.80 -10.27 -19.07
N ARG A 288 5.17 -9.00 -19.10
CA ARG A 288 4.27 -7.88 -19.45
C ARG A 288 3.46 -8.11 -20.72
N ASN A 289 4.09 -8.71 -21.75
CA ASN A 289 3.45 -8.98 -23.05
C ASN A 289 2.58 -10.25 -23.04
N LYS A 290 2.65 -11.05 -21.97
CA LYS A 290 1.85 -12.26 -21.77
C LYS A 290 0.72 -12.06 -20.75
N LEU A 291 0.71 -10.92 -20.06
CA LEU A 291 -0.37 -10.57 -19.15
C LEU A 291 -1.63 -10.33 -19.98
N ASN A 292 -2.62 -11.18 -19.76
CA ASN A 292 -3.95 -11.06 -20.32
C ASN A 292 -4.96 -11.07 -19.18
N ILE A 293 -5.81 -10.05 -19.14
CA ILE A 293 -6.86 -9.90 -18.14
C ILE A 293 -8.13 -9.56 -18.92
N ASP A 294 -9.11 -10.47 -18.90
CA ASP A 294 -10.33 -10.36 -19.70
C ASP A 294 -11.10 -9.07 -19.38
N SER A 295 -11.09 -8.65 -18.12
CA SER A 295 -11.72 -7.40 -17.69
C SER A 295 -10.93 -6.12 -18.03
N LEU A 296 -9.70 -6.26 -18.55
CA LEU A 296 -8.82 -5.16 -18.99
C LEU A 296 -8.26 -5.42 -20.39
N PRO A 297 -9.10 -5.46 -21.43
CA PRO A 297 -8.70 -5.89 -22.79
C PRO A 297 -7.62 -5.03 -23.43
N GLU A 298 -7.45 -3.79 -23.00
CA GLU A 298 -6.41 -2.87 -23.49
C GLU A 298 -5.16 -2.82 -22.59
N LEU A 299 -4.96 -3.83 -21.73
CA LEU A 299 -3.87 -3.85 -20.75
C LEU A 299 -2.49 -3.54 -21.36
N ASN A 300 -2.23 -4.05 -22.57
CA ASN A 300 -0.98 -3.80 -23.28
C ASN A 300 -0.72 -2.31 -23.57
N LYS A 301 -1.77 -1.50 -23.71
CA LYS A 301 -1.67 -0.06 -23.92
C LYS A 301 -1.37 0.71 -22.63
N LEU A 302 -1.58 0.09 -21.47
CA LEU A 302 -1.41 0.72 -20.15
C LEU A 302 0.04 0.68 -19.64
N HIS A 303 0.91 -0.20 -20.17
CA HIS A 303 2.28 -0.31 -19.68
C HIS A 303 3.07 1.01 -19.75
N PRO A 304 3.96 1.27 -18.77
CA PRO A 304 4.31 0.43 -17.62
C PRO A 304 3.27 0.51 -16.50
N LEU A 305 2.91 -0.63 -15.89
CA LEU A 305 1.93 -0.71 -14.80
C LEU A 305 2.57 -0.63 -13.41
N ILE A 306 3.87 -0.85 -13.32
CA ILE A 306 4.63 -0.77 -12.09
C ILE A 306 5.82 0.17 -12.25
N SER A 307 6.18 0.86 -11.15
CA SER A 307 7.37 1.70 -11.13
C SER A 307 8.65 0.87 -11.08
N ARG A 308 9.67 1.33 -11.80
CA ARG A 308 11.02 0.76 -11.78
C ARG A 308 12.00 1.53 -10.90
N LYS A 309 11.68 2.77 -10.54
CA LYS A 309 12.58 3.72 -9.87
C LYS A 309 12.16 4.04 -8.44
N ASP A 310 10.85 3.98 -8.16
CA ASP A 310 10.31 4.35 -6.86
C ASP A 310 10.56 3.25 -5.80
N SER A 311 10.02 3.43 -4.58
CA SER A 311 10.23 2.48 -3.49
C SER A 311 9.65 1.09 -3.83
N ASP A 312 10.10 0.09 -3.11
CA ASP A 312 9.57 -1.27 -3.12
C ASP A 312 8.08 -1.30 -2.78
N SER A 313 7.70 -0.61 -1.71
CA SER A 313 6.31 -0.49 -1.25
C SER A 313 5.39 0.15 -2.30
N TYR A 314 5.88 1.19 -3.01
CA TYR A 314 5.14 1.79 -4.11
C TYR A 314 4.92 0.79 -5.25
N THR A 315 5.95 0.01 -5.58
CA THR A 315 5.87 -1.01 -6.63
C THR A 315 4.93 -2.15 -6.22
N LEU A 316 4.94 -2.54 -4.92
CA LEU A 316 4.02 -3.54 -4.37
C LEU A 316 2.56 -3.07 -4.45
N ASP A 317 2.29 -1.79 -4.14
CA ASP A 317 0.96 -1.21 -4.29
C ASP A 317 0.49 -1.23 -5.75
N ASN A 318 1.38 -0.91 -6.70
CA ASN A 318 1.03 -0.94 -8.13
C ASN A 318 0.64 -2.36 -8.61
N ILE A 319 1.38 -3.40 -8.20
CA ILE A 319 1.03 -4.76 -8.61
C ILE A 319 -0.23 -5.26 -7.91
N LEU A 320 -0.44 -4.91 -6.63
CA LEU A 320 -1.68 -5.20 -5.93
C LEU A 320 -2.87 -4.57 -6.66
N GLU A 321 -2.79 -3.28 -6.99
CA GLU A 321 -3.81 -2.54 -7.72
C GLU A 321 -4.15 -3.21 -9.07
N LEU A 322 -3.13 -3.65 -9.82
CA LEU A 322 -3.32 -4.38 -11.07
C LEU A 322 -4.11 -5.68 -10.86
N LEU A 323 -3.76 -6.47 -9.84
CA LEU A 323 -4.43 -7.72 -9.53
C LEU A 323 -5.90 -7.50 -9.13
N LEU A 324 -6.17 -6.45 -8.33
CA LEU A 324 -7.52 -6.08 -7.93
C LEU A 324 -8.35 -5.57 -9.12
N ALA A 325 -7.78 -4.73 -9.98
CA ALA A 325 -8.42 -4.27 -11.21
C ALA A 325 -8.72 -5.42 -12.19
N GLY A 326 -7.93 -6.50 -12.11
CA GLY A 326 -8.13 -7.75 -12.84
C GLY A 326 -9.08 -8.73 -12.15
N ASP A 327 -9.96 -8.27 -11.26
CA ASP A 327 -10.96 -9.09 -10.52
C ASP A 327 -10.36 -10.16 -9.60
N MET A 328 -9.09 -10.04 -9.24
CA MET A 328 -8.52 -10.89 -8.22
C MET A 328 -8.95 -10.36 -6.84
N GLY A 329 -9.69 -11.15 -6.08
CA GLY A 329 -10.08 -10.74 -4.71
C GLY A 329 -8.86 -10.47 -3.82
N VAL A 330 -9.02 -9.54 -2.87
CA VAL A 330 -7.94 -9.01 -2.04
C VAL A 330 -7.11 -10.10 -1.32
N PHE A 331 -7.75 -11.13 -0.79
CA PHE A 331 -7.03 -12.22 -0.09
C PHE A 331 -6.19 -13.05 -1.04
N ARG A 332 -6.71 -13.35 -2.24
CA ARG A 332 -5.99 -14.08 -3.27
C ARG A 332 -4.80 -13.27 -3.78
N ALA A 333 -5.00 -11.97 -4.04
CA ALA A 333 -3.94 -11.08 -4.47
C ALA A 333 -2.81 -11.02 -3.43
N MET A 334 -3.15 -10.80 -2.16
CA MET A 334 -2.17 -10.74 -1.09
C MET A 334 -1.44 -12.07 -0.89
N ARG A 335 -2.14 -13.22 -0.92
CA ARG A 335 -1.51 -14.54 -0.79
C ARG A 335 -0.68 -14.95 -2.00
N THR A 336 -0.97 -14.39 -3.18
CA THR A 336 -0.14 -14.55 -4.38
C THR A 336 1.15 -13.76 -4.25
N LEU A 337 1.08 -12.53 -3.76
CA LEU A 337 2.24 -11.65 -3.59
C LEU A 337 3.09 -12.04 -2.37
N ILE A 338 2.46 -12.29 -1.23
CA ILE A 338 3.11 -12.58 0.05
C ILE A 338 2.52 -13.88 0.63
N PRO A 339 2.92 -15.04 0.09
CA PRO A 339 2.45 -16.31 0.59
C PRO A 339 3.08 -16.65 1.95
N PRO A 340 2.39 -17.44 2.79
CA PRO A 340 3.00 -18.03 3.99
C PRO A 340 4.04 -19.10 3.61
N ALA A 341 4.75 -19.64 4.61
CA ALA A 341 5.66 -20.76 4.41
C ALA A 341 4.87 -22.07 4.24
N TRP A 342 4.52 -22.42 3.01
CA TRP A 342 3.63 -23.54 2.68
C TRP A 342 4.35 -24.80 2.17
N GLN A 343 5.50 -24.65 1.48
CA GLN A 343 6.13 -25.73 0.70
C GLN A 343 6.51 -26.95 1.57
N ASN A 344 7.12 -26.70 2.72
CA ASN A 344 7.61 -27.75 3.64
C ASN A 344 6.65 -28.03 4.81
N ASN A 345 5.45 -27.44 4.80
CA ASN A 345 4.46 -27.70 5.84
C ASN A 345 3.75 -29.03 5.57
N LYS A 346 4.04 -30.04 6.38
CA LYS A 346 3.45 -31.39 6.26
C LYS A 346 1.98 -31.45 6.68
N ASN A 347 1.52 -30.47 7.46
CA ASN A 347 0.18 -30.44 8.04
C ASN A 347 -0.78 -29.50 7.29
N ILE A 348 -0.34 -28.91 6.18
CA ILE A 348 -1.20 -28.03 5.38
C ILE A 348 -2.31 -28.83 4.68
N ASP A 349 -3.52 -28.28 4.64
CA ASP A 349 -4.63 -28.84 3.85
C ASP A 349 -4.21 -29.01 2.38
N PRO A 350 -4.43 -30.19 1.76
CA PRO A 350 -4.00 -30.47 0.38
C PRO A 350 -4.59 -29.49 -0.67
N ASN A 351 -5.84 -29.03 -0.49
CA ASN A 351 -6.48 -28.09 -1.42
C ASN A 351 -5.87 -26.67 -1.26
N LEU A 352 -5.56 -26.30 -0.02
CA LEU A 352 -4.86 -25.04 0.26
C LEU A 352 -3.45 -25.05 -0.30
N LYS A 353 -2.72 -26.15 -0.13
CA LYS A 353 -1.39 -26.34 -0.73
C LYS A 353 -1.46 -26.23 -2.26
N ALA A 354 -2.44 -26.88 -2.87
CA ALA A 354 -2.66 -26.79 -4.31
C ALA A 354 -2.98 -25.36 -4.78
N CYS A 355 -3.72 -24.60 -3.99
CA CYS A 355 -3.97 -23.18 -4.25
C CYS A 355 -2.66 -22.39 -4.30
N TYR A 356 -1.78 -22.53 -3.30
CA TYR A 356 -0.48 -21.85 -3.29
C TYR A 356 0.45 -22.32 -4.41
N GLU A 357 0.51 -23.63 -4.68
CA GLU A 357 1.30 -24.20 -5.78
C GLU A 357 0.87 -23.64 -7.12
N TYR A 358 -0.44 -23.61 -7.39
CA TYR A 358 -1.02 -23.04 -8.62
C TYR A 358 -0.60 -21.57 -8.79
N HIS A 359 -0.74 -20.74 -7.74
CA HIS A 359 -0.40 -19.31 -7.84
C HIS A 359 1.10 -19.09 -7.99
N SER A 360 1.94 -19.92 -7.37
CA SER A 360 3.40 -19.82 -7.47
C SER A 360 3.95 -20.10 -8.88
N MET A 361 3.20 -20.83 -9.71
CA MET A 361 3.54 -21.04 -11.13
C MET A 361 3.29 -19.79 -11.99
N HIS A 362 2.40 -18.90 -11.53
CA HIS A 362 2.03 -17.70 -12.27
C HIS A 362 2.76 -16.45 -11.81
N MET A 363 3.10 -16.38 -10.53
CA MET A 363 3.80 -15.25 -9.95
C MET A 363 4.77 -15.68 -8.85
N GLU A 364 5.99 -15.17 -8.91
CA GLU A 364 6.97 -15.32 -7.85
C GLU A 364 6.55 -14.54 -6.60
N PRO A 365 6.93 -15.03 -5.39
CA PRO A 365 6.66 -14.31 -4.16
C PRO A 365 7.44 -12.99 -4.11
N TRP A 366 6.84 -11.99 -3.49
CA TRP A 366 7.47 -10.73 -3.12
C TRP A 366 7.95 -10.88 -1.67
N ASP A 367 9.24 -11.14 -1.50
CA ASP A 367 9.80 -11.64 -0.25
C ASP A 367 10.69 -10.61 0.44
N GLY A 368 10.60 -10.60 1.75
CA GLY A 368 11.32 -9.72 2.65
C GLY A 368 10.55 -9.49 3.94
N PRO A 369 11.13 -8.78 4.93
CA PRO A 369 10.40 -8.37 6.12
C PRO A 369 9.22 -7.49 5.74
N ALA A 370 7.98 -7.94 5.96
CA ALA A 370 6.80 -7.19 5.57
C ALA A 370 5.67 -7.27 6.59
N GLY A 371 5.27 -6.11 7.09
CA GLY A 371 3.99 -5.89 7.74
C GLY A 371 3.14 -4.97 6.85
N ILE A 372 2.02 -5.45 6.38
CA ILE A 372 1.17 -4.74 5.42
C ILE A 372 -0.20 -4.54 6.02
N VAL A 373 -0.67 -3.30 6.00
CA VAL A 373 -2.08 -2.96 6.23
C VAL A 373 -2.68 -2.39 4.96
N LEU A 374 -3.91 -2.75 4.66
CA LEU A 374 -4.54 -2.37 3.40
C LEU A 374 -6.06 -2.25 3.52
N THR A 375 -6.64 -1.53 2.57
CA THR A 375 -8.09 -1.50 2.36
C THR A 375 -8.43 -1.30 0.90
N ASP A 376 -9.51 -1.95 0.44
CA ASP A 376 -10.16 -1.72 -0.84
C ASP A 376 -11.51 -0.98 -0.71
N GLY A 377 -11.80 -0.46 0.50
CA GLY A 377 -13.05 0.21 0.85
C GLY A 377 -14.12 -0.73 1.43
N ARG A 378 -13.97 -2.05 1.26
CA ARG A 378 -14.77 -3.09 1.91
C ARG A 378 -13.99 -3.82 2.99
N TYR A 379 -12.83 -4.34 2.63
CA TYR A 379 -11.96 -5.05 3.57
C TYR A 379 -10.95 -4.10 4.19
N ALA A 380 -10.82 -4.16 5.52
CA ALA A 380 -9.68 -3.63 6.24
C ALA A 380 -8.82 -4.82 6.68
N ALA A 381 -7.59 -4.94 6.17
CA ALA A 381 -6.80 -6.14 6.36
C ALA A 381 -5.36 -5.86 6.76
N CYS A 382 -4.74 -6.85 7.41
CA CYS A 382 -3.31 -6.89 7.71
C CYS A 382 -2.75 -8.26 7.35
N ALA A 383 -1.55 -8.26 6.77
CA ALA A 383 -0.79 -9.46 6.45
C ALA A 383 0.66 -9.33 6.91
N LEU A 384 1.23 -10.40 7.41
CA LEU A 384 2.65 -10.51 7.71
C LEU A 384 3.36 -11.43 6.73
N ASP A 385 4.65 -11.15 6.49
CA ASP A 385 5.53 -12.03 5.74
C ASP A 385 5.65 -13.40 6.41
N ARG A 386 6.12 -14.38 5.65
CA ARG A 386 6.25 -15.78 6.10
C ARG A 386 7.11 -15.98 7.35
N ASN A 387 8.03 -15.06 7.66
CA ASN A 387 8.88 -15.09 8.84
C ASN A 387 8.34 -14.25 10.00
N GLY A 388 7.34 -13.40 9.75
CA GLY A 388 6.72 -12.53 10.76
C GLY A 388 7.70 -11.56 11.41
N LEU A 389 8.63 -11.00 10.62
CA LEU A 389 9.71 -10.14 11.13
C LEU A 389 9.20 -8.76 11.58
N ARG A 390 7.99 -8.40 11.18
CA ARG A 390 7.32 -7.17 11.62
C ARG A 390 6.18 -7.50 12.58
N PRO A 391 6.04 -6.77 13.69
CA PRO A 391 4.93 -7.00 14.61
C PRO A 391 3.63 -6.41 14.07
N ALA A 392 2.52 -7.11 14.34
CA ALA A 392 1.18 -6.58 14.20
C ALA A 392 0.32 -7.08 15.37
N ARG A 393 -0.33 -6.15 16.06
CA ARG A 393 -1.17 -6.42 17.22
C ARG A 393 -2.54 -5.80 17.03
N TYR A 394 -3.57 -6.46 17.52
CA TYR A 394 -4.92 -5.94 17.40
C TYR A 394 -5.69 -5.97 18.71
N VAL A 395 -6.62 -5.04 18.80
CA VAL A 395 -7.64 -4.95 19.87
C VAL A 395 -8.99 -4.85 19.18
N MET A 396 -9.97 -5.62 19.69
CA MET A 396 -11.38 -5.53 19.33
C MET A 396 -12.17 -5.12 20.54
N THR A 397 -13.06 -4.14 20.41
CA THR A 397 -13.89 -3.60 21.47
C THR A 397 -15.32 -4.11 21.39
N LYS A 398 -16.09 -3.92 22.47
CA LYS A 398 -17.50 -4.33 22.57
C LYS A 398 -18.41 -3.61 21.58
N ASP A 399 -18.09 -2.37 21.26
CA ASP A 399 -18.75 -1.55 20.24
C ASP A 399 -18.26 -1.86 18.81
N ARG A 400 -17.55 -3.00 18.65
CA ARG A 400 -17.15 -3.59 17.39
C ARG A 400 -16.17 -2.74 16.57
N HIS A 401 -15.31 -1.95 17.24
CA HIS A 401 -14.13 -1.36 16.61
C HIS A 401 -12.95 -2.33 16.70
N ILE A 402 -12.17 -2.36 15.64
CA ILE A 402 -10.88 -3.05 15.60
C ILE A 402 -9.80 -2.03 15.34
N THR A 403 -8.81 -2.00 16.21
CA THR A 403 -7.55 -1.30 16.03
C THR A 403 -6.44 -2.31 15.86
N LEU A 404 -5.69 -2.21 14.78
CA LEU A 404 -4.50 -3.00 14.53
C LEU A 404 -3.34 -2.06 14.28
N ALA A 405 -2.16 -2.33 14.86
CA ALA A 405 -0.98 -1.51 14.66
C ALA A 405 0.31 -2.32 14.81
N SER A 406 1.40 -1.74 14.31
CA SER A 406 2.76 -2.27 14.45
C SER A 406 3.21 -2.35 15.91
N GLU A 407 2.63 -1.56 16.79
CA GLU A 407 2.96 -1.55 18.21
C GLU A 407 1.73 -1.31 19.10
N ILE A 408 1.88 -1.62 20.37
CA ILE A 408 0.86 -1.35 21.41
C ILE A 408 0.94 0.11 21.84
N GLY A 409 -0.14 0.62 22.47
CA GLY A 409 -0.14 1.99 23.01
C GLY A 409 -0.45 3.07 21.97
N VAL A 410 -0.82 2.71 20.74
CA VAL A 410 -1.29 3.68 19.74
C VAL A 410 -2.61 4.33 20.14
N TYR A 411 -3.40 3.66 20.98
CA TYR A 411 -4.62 4.19 21.58
C TYR A 411 -4.86 3.55 22.97
N ASP A 412 -5.37 4.35 23.91
CA ASP A 412 -5.70 3.87 25.27
C ASP A 412 -7.15 3.45 25.31
N TYR A 413 -7.37 2.13 25.34
CA TYR A 413 -8.70 1.56 25.52
C TYR A 413 -9.02 1.35 27.00
N ASP A 414 -10.26 1.63 27.40
CA ASP A 414 -10.75 1.13 28.68
C ASP A 414 -10.71 -0.41 28.66
N GLN A 415 -10.12 -1.01 29.68
CA GLN A 415 -9.99 -2.47 29.80
C GLN A 415 -11.37 -3.16 29.79
N ASN A 416 -12.39 -2.49 30.31
CA ASN A 416 -13.77 -3.00 30.35
C ASN A 416 -14.40 -3.05 28.95
N ASP A 417 -13.95 -2.25 28.00
CA ASP A 417 -14.47 -2.22 26.63
C ASP A 417 -13.77 -3.20 25.71
N VAL A 418 -12.62 -3.75 26.12
CA VAL A 418 -11.87 -4.69 25.31
C VAL A 418 -12.54 -6.06 25.33
N LEU A 419 -13.00 -6.51 24.16
CA LEU A 419 -13.57 -7.84 23.95
C LEU A 419 -12.48 -8.88 23.63
N LYS A 420 -11.56 -8.55 22.76
CA LYS A 420 -10.47 -9.43 22.31
C LYS A 420 -9.22 -8.64 21.98
N LYS A 421 -8.07 -9.22 22.28
CA LYS A 421 -6.77 -8.70 21.85
C LYS A 421 -5.88 -9.86 21.41
N GLY A 422 -4.99 -9.57 20.44
CA GLY A 422 -4.11 -10.59 19.91
C GLY A 422 -2.96 -10.00 19.09
N ARG A 423 -2.20 -10.90 18.51
CA ARG A 423 -1.12 -10.59 17.58
C ARG A 423 -1.21 -11.51 16.37
N LEU A 424 -0.73 -11.06 15.24
CA LEU A 424 -0.52 -11.92 14.08
C LEU A 424 0.80 -12.66 14.24
N ALA A 425 0.79 -13.94 13.90
CA ALA A 425 1.98 -14.78 13.81
C ALA A 425 2.58 -14.73 12.39
N PRO A 426 3.79 -15.31 12.18
CA PRO A 426 4.43 -15.39 10.87
C PRO A 426 3.49 -15.94 9.80
N GLY A 427 3.39 -15.24 8.67
CA GLY A 427 2.55 -15.63 7.55
C GLY A 427 1.04 -15.50 7.78
N GLU A 428 0.60 -15.00 8.91
CA GLU A 428 -0.84 -14.82 9.18
C GLU A 428 -1.41 -13.58 8.50
N MET A 429 -2.72 -13.64 8.29
CA MET A 429 -3.55 -12.56 7.81
C MET A 429 -4.78 -12.40 8.69
N LEU A 430 -5.19 -11.16 8.88
CA LEU A 430 -6.45 -10.78 9.53
C LEU A 430 -7.17 -9.82 8.61
N ALA A 431 -8.48 -9.94 8.51
CA ALA A 431 -9.30 -8.99 7.76
C ALA A 431 -10.63 -8.75 8.46
N VAL A 432 -11.18 -7.56 8.29
CA VAL A 432 -12.55 -7.21 8.62
C VAL A 432 -13.31 -7.05 7.31
N ASP A 433 -14.36 -7.85 7.11
CA ASP A 433 -15.35 -7.66 6.04
C ASP A 433 -16.45 -6.75 6.59
N THR A 434 -16.42 -5.47 6.24
CA THR A 434 -17.36 -4.49 6.78
C THR A 434 -18.76 -4.63 6.21
N GLU A 435 -18.92 -5.21 5.00
CA GLU A 435 -20.26 -5.51 4.47
C GLU A 435 -20.98 -6.62 5.25
N LYS A 436 -20.21 -7.58 5.80
CA LYS A 436 -20.74 -8.70 6.57
C LYS A 436 -20.63 -8.50 8.08
N GLY A 437 -19.94 -7.46 8.52
CA GLY A 437 -19.65 -7.23 9.93
C GLY A 437 -18.81 -8.34 10.56
N GLN A 438 -17.87 -8.96 9.82
CA GLN A 438 -17.14 -10.15 10.26
C GLN A 438 -15.64 -9.90 10.37
N LEU A 439 -15.07 -10.42 11.47
CA LEU A 439 -13.62 -10.57 11.61
C LEU A 439 -13.23 -11.92 11.03
N LEU A 440 -12.36 -11.90 10.01
CA LEU A 440 -11.79 -13.07 9.37
C LEU A 440 -10.35 -13.23 9.82
N LEU A 441 -10.04 -14.35 10.44
CA LEU A 441 -8.67 -14.74 10.76
C LEU A 441 -8.10 -15.63 9.65
N THR A 442 -6.85 -16.02 9.77
CA THR A 442 -6.13 -16.80 8.76
C THR A 442 -6.91 -18.05 8.32
N ASN A 443 -7.51 -18.80 9.25
CA ASN A 443 -8.21 -20.03 8.91
C ASN A 443 -9.45 -19.78 8.02
N GLU A 444 -10.24 -18.75 8.32
CA GLU A 444 -11.42 -18.38 7.53
C GLU A 444 -10.99 -17.88 6.13
N ILE A 445 -9.91 -17.10 6.06
CA ILE A 445 -9.33 -16.62 4.80
C ILE A 445 -8.83 -17.80 3.96
N ASP A 446 -8.12 -18.75 4.56
CA ASP A 446 -7.60 -19.93 3.91
C ASP A 446 -8.73 -20.84 3.37
N HIS A 447 -9.86 -20.94 4.11
CA HIS A 447 -11.06 -21.61 3.59
C HIS A 447 -11.63 -20.91 2.35
N ILE A 448 -11.77 -19.60 2.36
CA ILE A 448 -12.24 -18.83 1.20
C ILE A 448 -11.33 -19.06 -0.01
N LEU A 449 -10.03 -19.18 0.19
CA LEU A 449 -9.05 -19.34 -0.88
C LEU A 449 -9.09 -20.73 -1.49
N LYS A 450 -9.04 -21.80 -0.66
CA LYS A 450 -8.96 -23.19 -1.14
C LYS A 450 -10.23 -23.64 -1.85
N ASP A 451 -11.40 -23.11 -1.43
CA ASP A 451 -12.70 -23.52 -1.94
C ASP A 451 -13.14 -22.73 -3.19
N ARG A 452 -12.36 -21.68 -3.58
CA ARG A 452 -12.72 -20.83 -4.72
C ARG A 452 -12.66 -21.55 -6.06
N HIS A 453 -11.69 -22.43 -6.26
CA HIS A 453 -11.49 -23.18 -7.49
C HIS A 453 -10.93 -24.57 -7.20
N PRO A 454 -11.14 -25.56 -8.08
CA PRO A 454 -10.64 -26.92 -7.89
C PRO A 454 -9.14 -27.05 -8.23
N TYR A 455 -8.29 -26.27 -7.54
CA TYR A 455 -6.85 -26.19 -7.83
C TYR A 455 -6.15 -27.56 -7.84
N LEU A 456 -6.48 -28.43 -6.88
CA LEU A 456 -5.88 -29.76 -6.79
C LEU A 456 -6.22 -30.61 -8.03
N SER A 457 -7.47 -30.55 -8.51
CA SER A 457 -7.88 -31.22 -9.72
C SER A 457 -7.15 -30.69 -10.95
N TRP A 458 -6.98 -29.36 -11.04
CA TRP A 458 -6.24 -28.73 -12.15
C TRP A 458 -4.78 -29.16 -12.16
N LEU A 459 -4.10 -29.13 -10.99
CA LEU A 459 -2.71 -29.56 -10.88
C LEU A 459 -2.54 -31.03 -11.25
N ASN A 460 -3.41 -31.91 -10.74
CA ASN A 460 -3.33 -33.35 -11.05
C ASN A 460 -3.54 -33.63 -12.55
N LYS A 461 -4.38 -32.84 -13.21
CA LYS A 461 -4.72 -33.06 -14.63
C LYS A 461 -3.73 -32.45 -15.60
N TYR A 462 -3.20 -31.25 -15.27
CA TYR A 462 -2.45 -30.44 -16.23
C TYR A 462 -0.98 -30.19 -15.86
N SER A 463 -0.57 -30.45 -14.62
CA SER A 463 0.84 -30.25 -14.26
C SER A 463 1.71 -31.39 -14.80
N ILE A 464 2.78 -31.05 -15.47
CA ILE A 464 3.82 -31.96 -15.91
C ILE A 464 5.02 -31.75 -15.01
N LYS A 465 5.38 -32.76 -14.21
CA LYS A 465 6.61 -32.73 -13.42
C LYS A 465 7.80 -33.09 -14.30
N ALA A 466 8.81 -32.24 -14.31
CA ALA A 466 10.08 -32.61 -14.94
C ALA A 466 10.62 -33.88 -14.26
N PRO A 467 11.15 -34.85 -15.03
CA PRO A 467 11.80 -36.00 -14.43
C PRO A 467 12.95 -35.55 -13.54
N GLU A 468 13.17 -36.25 -12.43
CA GLU A 468 14.33 -36.04 -11.59
C GLU A 468 15.59 -36.33 -12.41
N LEU A 469 16.34 -35.27 -12.74
CA LEU A 469 17.64 -35.43 -13.41
C LEU A 469 18.66 -35.74 -12.35
N SER A 470 19.40 -36.87 -12.54
CA SER A 470 20.54 -37.14 -11.67
C SER A 470 21.63 -36.09 -11.85
N LEU A 471 22.43 -35.85 -10.83
CA LEU A 471 23.55 -34.89 -10.87
C LEU A 471 24.51 -35.16 -12.03
N ILE A 472 24.65 -36.43 -12.47
CA ILE A 472 25.42 -36.81 -13.66
C ILE A 472 24.85 -36.17 -14.92
N HIS A 473 23.55 -36.17 -15.10
CA HIS A 473 22.90 -35.56 -16.25
C HIS A 473 23.02 -34.02 -16.28
N ILE A 474 23.21 -33.40 -15.12
CA ILE A 474 23.43 -31.97 -14.99
C ILE A 474 24.89 -31.59 -15.21
N SER A 475 25.84 -32.44 -14.78
CA SER A 475 27.27 -32.15 -14.79
C SER A 475 27.96 -32.48 -16.12
N GLU A 476 27.52 -33.50 -16.85
CA GLU A 476 28.14 -33.92 -18.11
C GLU A 476 28.06 -32.87 -19.24
N PRO A 477 26.94 -32.19 -19.49
CA PRO A 477 26.89 -31.15 -20.49
C PRO A 477 27.71 -29.90 -20.16
N THR A 478 28.01 -29.68 -18.86
CA THR A 478 28.65 -28.44 -18.42
C THR A 478 30.15 -28.40 -18.64
N ARG A 479 30.78 -29.51 -19.05
CA ARG A 479 32.22 -29.55 -19.32
C ARG A 479 32.68 -28.66 -20.47
N ARG A 480 31.74 -28.14 -21.27
CA ARG A 480 32.02 -27.24 -22.42
C ARG A 480 31.10 -26.05 -22.57
N THR A 481 30.11 -25.85 -21.69
CA THR A 481 29.22 -24.69 -21.72
C THR A 481 29.54 -23.74 -20.57
N PRO A 482 29.55 -22.42 -20.80
CA PRO A 482 29.76 -21.46 -19.73
C PRO A 482 28.72 -21.64 -18.64
N ILE A 483 29.13 -21.55 -17.37
CA ILE A 483 28.27 -21.69 -16.17
C ILE A 483 27.03 -20.77 -16.25
N SER A 484 27.16 -19.63 -16.92
CA SER A 484 26.05 -18.71 -17.17
C SER A 484 24.88 -19.33 -17.96
N TYR A 485 25.14 -20.35 -18.78
CA TYR A 485 24.12 -21.03 -19.57
C TYR A 485 23.33 -22.05 -18.74
N ALA A 486 24.02 -22.75 -17.86
CA ALA A 486 23.38 -23.72 -16.97
C ALA A 486 22.46 -23.05 -15.93
N VAL A 487 22.82 -21.86 -15.44
CA VAL A 487 22.00 -21.06 -14.51
C VAL A 487 20.74 -20.53 -15.20
N PHE A 488 20.78 -20.29 -16.50
CA PHE A 488 19.62 -19.82 -17.27
C PHE A 488 18.58 -20.93 -17.51
N CYS A 489 19.02 -22.18 -17.60
CA CYS A 489 18.12 -23.33 -17.79
C CYS A 489 17.49 -23.84 -16.48
N LEU A 490 18.06 -23.46 -15.31
CA LEU A 490 17.55 -23.86 -14.00
C LEU A 490 16.65 -22.82 -13.33
N LYS A 491 16.42 -21.69 -13.97
CA LYS A 491 15.51 -20.65 -13.55
C LYS A 491 14.32 -20.53 -14.52
#